data_2664e7329f1a279491ac10d15e3eb04c
#
_entry.id   2664e7329f1a279491ac10d15e3eb04c
#
_cell.length_a   1.000
_cell.length_b   1.000
_cell.length_c   1.000
_cell.angle_alpha   90.00
_cell.angle_beta   90.00
_cell.angle_gamma   90.00
#
_symmetry.space_group_name_H-M   'P 1'
#
loop_
_entity.id
_entity.type
_entity.pdbx_description
1 polymer ?
#
loop_
_entity_poly.entity_id
_entity_poly.type
_entity_poly.pdbx_seq_one_letter_code
_entity_poly.pdbx_strand_id
1 'polypeptide(L)'
;MQSLGFFMPGIYLPTYAREVGLSSTQGALMIALFNSTSVFGTITLGSLTDRMHVTSVIFISSIGATLSVFLIWGFAVTLPLLCLFSLLYGFFAGGYSATWTGVIHELKKEDDRVEISLMFGVLAAGRLVIGLTQMHSSFALIVD
;
A
#
# COMPACT_ATOMS: atom_id res chain seq x y z
N MET A 1 1.07 -0.65 11.75
CA MET A 1 2.39 -0.88 11.12
C MET A 1 2.33 -0.84 9.61
N GLN A 2 1.46 -1.59 8.94
CA GLN A 2 1.41 -1.66 7.47
C GLN A 2 1.01 -0.34 6.79
N SER A 3 0.12 0.45 7.38
CA SER A 3 -0.27 1.75 6.83
C SER A 3 0.91 2.73 6.74
N LEU A 4 1.85 2.68 7.67
CA LEU A 4 3.09 3.47 7.62
C LEU A 4 3.92 3.12 6.38
N GLY A 5 4.11 1.81 6.12
CA GLY A 5 4.84 1.34 4.94
C GLY A 5 4.17 1.71 3.62
N PHE A 6 2.84 1.71 3.57
CA PHE A 6 2.09 2.02 2.35
C PHE A 6 2.21 3.48 1.91
N PHE A 7 2.14 4.42 2.85
CA PHE A 7 2.19 5.86 2.54
C PHE A 7 3.60 6.37 2.26
N MET A 8 4.63 5.76 2.86
CA MET A 8 6.02 6.19 2.68
C MET A 8 6.45 6.26 1.21
N PRO A 9 6.34 5.21 0.41
CA PRO A 9 6.72 5.28 -1.00
C PRO A 9 5.90 6.31 -1.79
N GLY A 10 4.60 6.43 -1.50
CA GLY A 10 3.73 7.40 -2.18
C GLY A 10 4.14 8.85 -1.97
N ILE A 11 4.67 9.18 -0.80
CA ILE A 11 5.13 10.54 -0.45
C ILE A 11 6.56 10.79 -0.95
N TYR A 12 7.46 9.82 -0.74
CA TYR A 12 8.87 9.99 -1.04
C TYR A 12 9.24 9.70 -2.50
N LEU A 13 8.42 8.94 -3.22
CA LEU A 13 8.70 8.57 -4.61
C LEU A 13 8.93 9.77 -5.54
N PRO A 14 8.12 10.86 -5.50
CA PRO A 14 8.37 12.04 -6.32
C PRO A 14 9.63 12.79 -5.92
N THR A 15 9.91 12.87 -4.62
CA THR A 15 11.12 13.53 -4.09
C THR A 15 12.35 12.76 -4.50
N TYR A 16 12.35 11.44 -4.32
CA TYR A 16 13.43 10.57 -4.73
C TYR A 16 13.67 10.60 -6.25
N ALA A 17 12.60 10.63 -7.04
CA ALA A 17 12.71 10.78 -8.49
C ALA A 17 13.45 12.07 -8.89
N ARG A 18 13.20 13.18 -8.18
CA ARG A 18 13.92 14.46 -8.41
C ARG A 18 15.40 14.38 -8.01
N GLU A 19 15.71 13.73 -6.89
CA GLU A 19 17.09 13.55 -6.42
C GLU A 19 17.92 12.72 -7.40
N VAL A 20 17.31 11.74 -8.05
CA VAL A 20 17.94 10.91 -9.10
C VAL A 20 18.00 11.65 -10.46
N GLY A 21 17.56 12.91 -10.52
CA GLY A 21 17.66 13.76 -11.72
C GLY A 21 16.49 13.56 -12.70
N LEU A 22 15.39 12.96 -12.26
CA LEU A 22 14.20 12.77 -13.09
C LEU A 22 13.31 14.03 -13.06
N SER A 23 12.55 14.24 -14.13
CA SER A 23 11.62 15.38 -14.22
C SER A 23 10.43 15.22 -13.28
N SER A 24 9.81 16.34 -12.90
CA SER A 24 8.59 16.37 -12.08
C SER A 24 7.44 15.57 -12.71
N THR A 25 7.36 15.57 -14.05
CA THR A 25 6.36 14.80 -14.81
C THR A 25 6.57 13.29 -14.65
N GLN A 26 7.82 12.84 -14.60
CA GLN A 26 8.16 11.43 -14.39
C GLN A 26 7.83 10.98 -12.96
N GLY A 27 8.02 11.85 -11.95
CA GLY A 27 7.57 11.60 -10.60
C GLY A 27 6.04 11.46 -10.48
N ALA A 28 5.30 12.33 -11.16
CA ALA A 28 3.84 12.23 -11.22
C ALA A 28 3.35 10.94 -11.93
N LEU A 29 4.04 10.51 -12.98
CA LEU A 29 3.76 9.26 -13.67
C LEU A 29 3.91 8.06 -12.73
N MET A 30 4.94 8.04 -11.89
CA MET A 30 5.15 6.94 -10.93
C MET A 30 4.05 6.84 -9.91
N ILE A 31 3.54 7.98 -9.41
CA ILE A 31 2.38 7.99 -8.50
C ILE A 31 1.12 7.50 -9.22
N ALA A 32 0.90 7.90 -10.47
CA ALA A 32 -0.23 7.45 -11.26
C ALA A 32 -0.17 5.92 -11.48
N LEU A 33 1.00 5.38 -11.82
CA LEU A 33 1.23 3.94 -11.95
C LEU A 33 0.99 3.21 -10.62
N PHE A 34 1.53 3.74 -9.52
CA PHE A 34 1.34 3.18 -8.19
C PHE A 34 -0.15 3.09 -7.81
N ASN A 35 -0.91 4.18 -7.99
CA ASN A 35 -2.34 4.20 -7.68
C ASN A 35 -3.15 3.29 -8.59
N SER A 36 -2.87 3.30 -9.90
CA SER A 36 -3.56 2.43 -10.87
C SER A 36 -3.34 0.95 -10.52
N THR A 37 -2.11 0.59 -10.22
CA THR A 37 -1.77 -0.80 -9.88
C THR A 37 -2.33 -1.22 -8.54
N SER A 38 -2.47 -0.29 -7.58
CA SER A 38 -3.16 -0.52 -6.30
C SER A 38 -4.62 -0.95 -6.50
N VAL A 39 -5.32 -0.34 -7.46
CA VAL A 39 -6.70 -0.73 -7.79
C VAL A 39 -6.74 -2.16 -8.34
N PHE A 40 -5.86 -2.49 -9.29
CA PHE A 40 -5.77 -3.86 -9.80
C PHE A 40 -5.38 -4.87 -8.72
N GLY A 41 -4.44 -4.50 -7.85
CA GLY A 41 -4.05 -5.31 -6.69
C GLY A 41 -5.22 -5.57 -5.76
N THR A 42 -6.04 -4.55 -5.46
CA THR A 42 -7.22 -4.67 -4.60
C THR A 42 -8.24 -5.66 -5.19
N ILE A 43 -8.51 -5.58 -6.49
CA ILE A 43 -9.44 -6.48 -7.17
C ILE A 43 -8.90 -7.92 -7.18
N THR A 44 -7.63 -8.09 -7.52
CA THR A 44 -7.00 -9.41 -7.64
C THR A 44 -6.85 -10.09 -6.29
N LEU A 45 -6.30 -9.40 -5.29
CA LEU A 45 -6.13 -9.94 -3.94
C LEU A 45 -7.46 -10.11 -3.22
N GLY A 46 -8.45 -9.23 -3.48
CA GLY A 46 -9.82 -9.42 -3.02
C GLY A 46 -10.43 -10.72 -3.53
N SER A 47 -10.38 -10.95 -4.85
CA SER A 47 -10.85 -12.20 -5.45
C SER A 47 -10.08 -13.44 -4.96
N LEU A 48 -8.80 -13.28 -4.65
CA LEU A 48 -7.99 -14.36 -4.09
C LEU A 48 -8.39 -14.68 -2.64
N THR A 49 -8.77 -13.67 -1.87
CA THR A 49 -9.29 -13.84 -0.50
C THR A 49 -10.59 -14.64 -0.47
N ASP A 50 -11.41 -14.54 -1.52
CA ASP A 50 -12.65 -15.33 -1.66
C ASP A 50 -12.39 -16.81 -1.97
N ARG A 51 -11.20 -17.13 -2.49
CA ARG A 51 -10.85 -18.51 -2.92
C ARG A 51 -9.87 -19.22 -2.00
N MET A 52 -9.10 -18.50 -1.23
CA MET A 52 -8.04 -19.02 -0.36
C MET A 52 -8.22 -18.48 1.05
N HIS A 53 -7.56 -19.13 2.02
CA HIS A 53 -7.53 -18.61 3.39
C HIS A 53 -6.91 -17.21 3.42
N VAL A 54 -7.57 -16.28 4.12
CA VAL A 54 -7.16 -14.88 4.26
C VAL A 54 -5.69 -14.76 4.71
N THR A 55 -5.26 -15.61 5.62
CA THR A 55 -3.88 -15.66 6.11
C THR A 55 -2.87 -15.88 4.97
N SER A 56 -3.17 -16.80 4.03
CA SER A 56 -2.28 -17.05 2.88
C SER A 56 -2.16 -15.84 1.97
N VAL A 57 -3.26 -15.12 1.75
CA VAL A 57 -3.26 -13.90 0.93
C VAL A 57 -2.46 -12.78 1.60
N ILE A 58 -2.57 -12.64 2.93
CA ILE A 58 -1.77 -11.71 3.72
C ILE A 58 -0.27 -12.03 3.59
N PHE A 59 0.12 -13.29 3.71
CA PHE A 59 1.51 -13.71 3.55
C PHE A 59 2.05 -13.40 2.15
N ILE A 60 1.32 -13.75 1.10
CA ILE A 60 1.70 -13.48 -0.30
C ILE A 60 1.87 -11.97 -0.51
N SER A 61 0.91 -11.18 -0.07
CA SER A 61 0.94 -9.71 -0.18
C SER A 61 2.13 -9.11 0.57
N SER A 62 2.39 -9.57 1.80
CA SER A 62 3.49 -9.08 2.62
C SER A 62 4.86 -9.44 2.04
N ILE A 63 5.04 -10.68 1.58
CA ILE A 63 6.27 -11.14 0.94
C ILE A 63 6.49 -10.36 -0.35
N GLY A 64 5.48 -10.22 -1.21
CA GLY A 64 5.57 -9.47 -2.45
C GLY A 64 5.94 -8.01 -2.24
N ALA A 65 5.30 -7.33 -1.28
CA ALA A 65 5.63 -5.95 -0.92
C ALA A 65 7.07 -5.82 -0.39
N THR A 66 7.49 -6.74 0.49
CA THR A 66 8.83 -6.75 1.07
C THR A 66 9.91 -6.97 -0.01
N LEU A 67 9.72 -7.94 -0.89
CA LEU A 67 10.63 -8.18 -2.00
C LEU A 67 10.72 -6.98 -2.95
N SER A 68 9.60 -6.33 -3.22
CA SER A 68 9.57 -5.12 -4.05
C SER A 68 10.44 -4.01 -3.45
N VAL A 69 10.36 -3.82 -2.12
CA VAL A 69 11.18 -2.81 -1.43
C VAL A 69 12.66 -3.19 -1.44
N PHE A 70 13.01 -4.40 -1.02
CA PHE A 70 14.42 -4.78 -0.87
C PHE A 70 15.15 -4.96 -2.20
N LEU A 71 14.51 -5.58 -3.20
CA LEU A 71 15.18 -5.92 -4.45
C LEU A 71 15.13 -4.78 -5.48
N ILE A 72 14.08 -3.97 -5.46
CA ILE A 72 13.85 -2.98 -6.50
C ILE A 72 14.16 -1.58 -6.02
N TRP A 73 13.64 -1.16 -4.86
CA TRP A 73 13.92 0.18 -4.32
C TRP A 73 15.41 0.38 -4.04
N GLY A 74 16.09 -0.61 -3.47
CA GLY A 74 17.53 -0.52 -3.16
C GLY A 74 18.43 -0.33 -4.39
N PHE A 75 17.96 -0.71 -5.59
CA PHE A 75 18.68 -0.57 -6.86
C PHE A 75 18.03 0.42 -7.83
N ALA A 76 16.95 1.10 -7.44
CA ALA A 76 16.11 1.89 -8.31
C ALA A 76 16.67 3.30 -8.56
N VAL A 77 17.84 3.38 -9.21
CA VAL A 77 18.46 4.64 -9.65
C VAL A 77 18.05 5.05 -11.07
N THR A 78 17.23 4.25 -11.75
CA THR A 78 16.79 4.50 -13.12
C THR A 78 15.27 4.53 -13.24
N LEU A 79 14.76 5.33 -14.18
CA LEU A 79 13.32 5.46 -14.43
C LEU A 79 12.59 4.10 -14.60
N PRO A 80 13.07 3.15 -15.40
CA PRO A 80 12.36 1.88 -15.59
C PRO A 80 12.29 1.04 -14.30
N LEU A 81 13.32 1.07 -13.45
CA LEU A 81 13.31 0.37 -12.17
C LEU A 81 12.34 1.01 -11.18
N LEU A 82 12.24 2.34 -11.15
CA LEU A 82 11.25 3.06 -10.33
C LEU A 82 9.83 2.79 -10.80
N CYS A 83 9.59 2.72 -12.11
CA CYS A 83 8.29 2.31 -12.65
C CYS A 83 7.94 0.88 -12.26
N LEU A 84 8.88 -0.05 -12.37
CA LEU A 84 8.70 -1.44 -11.98
C LEU A 84 8.41 -1.56 -10.47
N PHE A 85 9.12 -0.80 -9.64
CA PHE A 85 8.84 -0.70 -8.21
C PHE A 85 7.42 -0.21 -7.95
N SER A 86 7.00 0.88 -8.59
CA SER A 86 5.65 1.45 -8.44
C SER A 86 4.56 0.46 -8.81
N LEU A 87 4.77 -0.32 -9.88
CA LEU A 87 3.85 -1.36 -10.33
C LEU A 87 3.75 -2.51 -9.32
N LEU A 88 4.87 -3.09 -8.92
CA LEU A 88 4.88 -4.26 -8.03
C LEU A 88 4.46 -3.88 -6.61
N TYR A 89 5.03 -2.83 -6.07
CA TYR A 89 4.69 -2.39 -4.73
C TYR A 89 3.24 -1.90 -4.64
N GLY A 90 2.76 -1.15 -5.62
CA GLY A 90 1.37 -0.73 -5.71
C GLY A 90 0.41 -1.92 -5.73
N PHE A 91 0.72 -2.96 -6.50
CA PHE A 91 -0.07 -4.16 -6.59
C PHE A 91 -0.19 -4.90 -5.24
N PHE A 92 0.94 -5.20 -4.61
CA PHE A 92 0.95 -5.98 -3.37
C PHE A 92 0.51 -5.15 -2.16
N ALA A 93 1.03 -3.94 -2.00
CA ALA A 93 0.73 -3.10 -0.85
C ALA A 93 -0.67 -2.46 -0.92
N GLY A 94 -1.12 -2.08 -2.13
CA GLY A 94 -2.46 -1.55 -2.36
C GLY A 94 -3.56 -2.58 -2.10
N GLY A 95 -3.34 -3.80 -2.57
CA GLY A 95 -4.31 -4.88 -2.43
C GLY A 95 -4.52 -5.41 -1.00
N TYR A 96 -3.63 -5.08 -0.07
CA TYR A 96 -3.77 -5.52 1.32
C TYR A 96 -5.07 -5.03 1.99
N SER A 97 -5.59 -3.87 1.61
CA SER A 97 -6.86 -3.38 2.16
C SER A 97 -8.06 -4.29 1.82
N ALA A 98 -7.99 -5.05 0.75
CA ALA A 98 -9.01 -6.04 0.39
C ALA A 98 -9.06 -7.22 1.38
N THR A 99 -7.94 -7.55 2.04
CA THR A 99 -7.89 -8.63 3.03
C THR A 99 -8.67 -8.30 4.30
N TRP A 100 -8.96 -7.03 4.58
CA TRP A 100 -9.75 -6.62 5.74
C TRP A 100 -11.16 -7.19 5.69
N THR A 101 -11.79 -7.16 4.51
CA THR A 101 -13.12 -7.74 4.31
C THR A 101 -13.11 -9.24 4.62
N GLY A 102 -12.07 -9.95 4.18
CA GLY A 102 -11.92 -11.37 4.46
C GLY A 102 -11.73 -11.68 5.94
N VAL A 103 -10.88 -10.92 6.64
CA VAL A 103 -10.66 -11.07 8.10
C VAL A 103 -11.95 -10.81 8.87
N ILE A 104 -12.69 -9.76 8.52
CA ILE A 104 -13.96 -9.43 9.17
C ILE A 104 -15.00 -10.53 8.93
N HIS A 105 -15.03 -11.09 7.73
CA HIS A 105 -15.95 -12.17 7.38
C HIS A 105 -15.64 -13.46 8.17
N GLU A 106 -14.37 -13.76 8.36
CA GLU A 106 -13.92 -14.91 9.14
C GLU A 106 -14.23 -14.75 10.63
N LEU A 107 -13.99 -13.56 11.19
CA LEU A 107 -14.34 -13.24 12.59
C LEU A 107 -15.85 -13.31 12.84
N LYS A 108 -16.68 -12.84 11.91
CA LYS A 108 -18.13 -12.97 12.02
C LYS A 108 -18.62 -14.42 12.00
N LYS A 109 -17.88 -15.30 11.35
CA LYS A 109 -18.20 -16.72 11.29
C LYS A 109 -17.97 -17.43 12.64
N GLU A 110 -17.07 -16.90 13.45
CA GLU A 110 -16.78 -17.40 14.80
C GLU A 110 -17.67 -16.77 15.87
N ASP A 111 -18.00 -15.49 15.76
CA ASP A 111 -18.86 -14.77 16.72
C ASP A 111 -19.86 -13.86 16.00
N ASP A 112 -21.13 -14.22 16.05
CA ASP A 112 -22.24 -13.51 15.41
C ASP A 112 -22.51 -12.10 16.02
N ARG A 113 -21.86 -11.79 17.15
CA ARG A 113 -21.97 -10.48 17.84
C ARG A 113 -21.07 -9.41 17.23
N VAL A 114 -20.17 -9.76 16.31
CA VAL A 114 -19.23 -8.84 15.70
C VAL A 114 -19.95 -7.97 14.68
N GLU A 115 -20.07 -6.67 14.96
CA GLU A 115 -20.61 -5.71 14.01
C GLU A 115 -19.55 -5.35 12.95
N ILE A 116 -19.80 -5.79 11.73
CA ILE A 116 -18.91 -5.57 10.56
C ILE A 116 -18.61 -4.08 10.37
N SER A 117 -19.63 -3.23 10.50
CA SER A 117 -19.50 -1.78 10.32
C SER A 117 -18.54 -1.14 11.33
N LEU A 118 -18.59 -1.61 12.57
CA LEU A 118 -17.75 -1.07 13.65
C LEU A 118 -16.29 -1.48 13.44
N MET A 119 -16.02 -2.72 13.06
CA MET A 119 -14.67 -3.21 12.77
C MET A 119 -14.06 -2.51 11.56
N PHE A 120 -14.86 -2.34 10.49
CA PHE A 120 -14.42 -1.60 9.31
C PHE A 120 -14.11 -0.14 9.66
N GLY A 121 -14.95 0.50 10.48
CA GLY A 121 -14.74 1.85 10.97
C GLY A 121 -13.45 2.01 11.78
N VAL A 122 -13.16 1.08 12.69
CA VAL A 122 -11.92 1.10 13.49
C VAL A 122 -10.67 0.91 12.61
N LEU A 123 -10.70 -0.03 11.66
CA LEU A 123 -9.58 -0.25 10.74
C LEU A 123 -9.35 0.95 9.81
N ALA A 124 -10.42 1.54 9.29
CA ALA A 124 -10.36 2.72 8.45
C ALA A 124 -9.88 3.95 9.23
N ALA A 125 -10.38 4.17 10.43
CA ALA A 125 -9.95 5.26 11.32
C ALA A 125 -8.47 5.15 11.68
N GLY A 126 -8.00 3.95 12.01
CA GLY A 126 -6.58 3.70 12.28
C GLY A 126 -5.68 4.04 11.08
N ARG A 127 -6.13 3.70 9.87
CA ARG A 127 -5.41 4.05 8.64
C ARG A 127 -5.40 5.56 8.38
N LEU A 128 -6.52 6.22 8.61
CA LEU A 128 -6.68 7.67 8.41
C LEU A 128 -5.81 8.46 9.39
N VAL A 129 -5.81 8.08 10.66
CA VAL A 129 -4.97 8.74 11.70
C VAL A 129 -3.50 8.63 11.34
N ILE A 130 -3.02 7.45 10.94
CA ILE A 130 -1.62 7.25 10.56
C ILE A 130 -1.29 8.07 9.31
N GLY A 131 -2.18 8.12 8.31
CA GLY A 131 -2.00 8.92 7.11
C GLY A 131 -1.90 10.41 7.40
N LEU A 132 -2.77 10.95 8.26
CA LEU A 132 -2.74 12.35 8.69
C LEU A 132 -1.48 12.69 9.48
N THR A 133 -1.04 11.80 10.38
CA THR A 133 0.19 12.02 11.16
C THR A 133 1.41 12.07 10.24
N GLN A 134 1.46 11.21 9.22
CA GLN A 134 2.56 11.25 8.23
C GLN A 134 2.52 12.51 7.37
N MET A 135 1.35 12.94 6.92
CA MET A 135 1.22 14.20 6.17
C MET A 135 1.70 15.39 7.00
N HIS A 136 1.30 15.46 8.26
CA HIS A 136 1.73 16.53 9.18
C HIS A 136 3.25 16.51 9.39
N SER A 137 3.83 15.35 9.61
CA SER A 137 5.28 15.19 9.77
C SER A 137 6.05 15.59 8.50
N SER A 138 5.56 15.19 7.32
CA SER A 138 6.17 15.56 6.04
C SER A 138 6.05 17.05 5.75
N PHE A 139 4.93 17.68 6.14
CA PHE A 139 4.74 19.13 5.98
C PHE A 139 5.67 19.92 6.89
N ALA A 140 5.88 19.46 8.12
CA ALA A 140 6.84 20.08 9.05
C ALA A 140 8.27 20.05 8.52
N LEU A 141 8.69 18.96 7.87
CA LEU A 141 10.03 18.83 7.26
C LEU A 141 10.24 19.67 6.00
N ILE A 142 9.18 20.15 5.36
CA ILE A 142 9.26 20.98 4.14
C ILE A 142 9.31 22.48 4.49
N VAL A 143 8.79 22.85 5.67
CA VAL A 143 8.67 24.25 6.12
C VAL A 143 9.93 24.72 6.89
N ASP A 144 10.73 23.80 7.41
CA ASP A 144 12.06 24.07 8.01
C ASP A 144 13.16 24.00 6.93
#